data_6fc34dab5453658112ec5156503b1428
#
_entry.id   6fc34dab5453658112ec5156503b1428
#
_cell.length_a   1.000
_cell.length_b   1.000
_cell.length_c   1.000
_cell.angle_alpha   90.00
_cell.angle_beta   90.00
_cell.angle_gamma   90.00
#
_symmetry.space_group_name_H-M   'P 1'
#
loop_
_entity.id
_entity.type
_entity.pdbx_description
1 polymer ?
#
loop_
_entity_poly.entity_id
_entity_poly.type
_entity_poly.pdbx_seq_one_letter_code
_entity_poly.pdbx_strand_id
1 'polypeptide(L)'
;MDKSIKESQHTCKTDVESLSRYREKLPGIVENIIENCDDSQCFTHVDYEPIPSEGYVVDIINKLREILFPGYFTREKIDPINLKYNIGQSVSVLFDMLSEQITHNMRHDCFRYDLPCRECEEQGQKIALDFLESIPSIRKTLATDVRAIYDGDPAANSYDEIIFSYPGMFALTVHRAAHKLFKFQVPLLPRIMTEHAHSLTGIDIHPGAEIGESFVIDHG
;
A
#
# COMPACT_ATOMS: atom_id res chain seq x y z
N MET A 1 23.30 -49.33 52.02
CA MET A 1 23.63 -47.89 51.86
C MET A 1 22.77 -47.39 50.75
N ASP A 2 21.63 -46.85 51.11
CA ASP A 2 20.60 -46.38 50.22
C ASP A 2 20.76 -44.87 50.08
N LYS A 3 21.11 -44.38 48.89
CA LYS A 3 21.17 -42.94 48.56
C LYS A 3 19.95 -42.59 47.74
N SER A 4 18.86 -42.24 48.43
CA SER A 4 17.71 -41.60 47.80
C SER A 4 18.09 -40.22 47.25
N ILE A 5 18.19 -40.11 45.95
CA ILE A 5 18.28 -38.82 45.23
C ILE A 5 16.89 -38.19 45.26
N LYS A 6 16.71 -37.16 46.10
CA LYS A 6 15.53 -36.31 46.04
C LYS A 6 15.67 -35.41 44.79
N GLU A 7 15.01 -35.75 43.71
CA GLU A 7 14.75 -34.83 42.61
C GLU A 7 13.80 -33.73 43.12
N SER A 8 14.34 -32.53 43.32
CA SER A 8 13.53 -31.34 43.54
C SER A 8 12.88 -30.94 42.20
N GLN A 9 11.64 -31.33 41.98
CA GLN A 9 10.83 -30.79 40.91
C GLN A 9 10.57 -29.30 41.18
N HIS A 10 11.39 -28.41 40.62
CA HIS A 10 11.06 -27.02 40.45
C HIS A 10 10.00 -26.92 39.35
N THR A 11 8.75 -27.15 39.69
CA THR A 11 7.63 -26.73 38.87
C THR A 11 7.63 -25.19 38.89
N CYS A 12 7.94 -24.59 37.76
CA CYS A 12 7.75 -23.16 37.53
C CYS A 12 6.25 -22.88 37.67
N LYS A 13 5.82 -22.53 38.88
CA LYS A 13 4.46 -22.04 39.11
C LYS A 13 4.39 -20.72 38.40
N THR A 14 3.56 -20.63 37.35
CA THR A 14 3.19 -19.33 36.75
C THR A 14 2.61 -18.52 37.89
N ASP A 15 3.34 -17.50 38.33
CA ASP A 15 2.94 -16.68 39.46
C ASP A 15 1.79 -15.76 39.02
N VAL A 16 0.56 -16.29 39.09
CA VAL A 16 -0.68 -15.59 38.72
C VAL A 16 -0.85 -14.33 39.56
N GLU A 17 -0.38 -14.34 40.81
CA GLU A 17 -0.42 -13.18 41.70
C GLU A 17 0.54 -12.10 41.24
N SER A 18 1.74 -12.44 40.74
CA SER A 18 2.67 -11.46 40.22
C SER A 18 2.15 -10.80 38.93
N LEU A 19 1.55 -11.60 38.04
CA LEU A 19 0.92 -11.08 36.81
C LEU A 19 -0.27 -10.14 37.14
N SER A 20 -1.09 -10.47 38.14
CA SER A 20 -2.19 -9.61 38.57
C SER A 20 -1.67 -8.29 39.13
N ARG A 21 -0.68 -8.33 39.99
CA ARG A 21 -0.07 -7.15 40.61
C ARG A 21 0.59 -6.19 39.56
N TYR A 22 1.19 -6.74 38.50
CA TYR A 22 1.73 -5.93 37.44
C TYR A 22 0.63 -5.33 36.54
N ARG A 23 -0.43 -6.09 36.26
CA ARG A 23 -1.59 -5.60 35.50
C ARG A 23 -2.34 -4.48 36.20
N GLU A 24 -2.40 -4.49 37.53
CA GLU A 24 -3.00 -3.40 38.33
C GLU A 24 -2.31 -2.03 38.12
N LYS A 25 -1.07 -2.03 37.64
CA LYS A 25 -0.35 -0.78 37.33
C LYS A 25 -0.64 -0.23 35.94
N LEU A 26 -1.19 -1.06 35.04
CA LEU A 26 -1.43 -0.65 33.65
C LEU A 26 -2.37 0.54 33.51
N PRO A 27 -3.48 0.67 34.26
CA PRO A 27 -4.34 1.85 34.15
C PRO A 27 -3.60 3.17 34.40
N GLY A 28 -2.79 3.24 35.45
CA GLY A 28 -2.00 4.44 35.72
C GLY A 28 -0.94 4.73 34.67
N ILE A 29 -0.40 3.70 34.02
CA ILE A 29 0.52 3.89 32.88
C ILE A 29 -0.25 4.42 31.67
N VAL A 30 -1.46 3.92 31.41
CA VAL A 30 -2.32 4.39 30.31
C VAL A 30 -2.69 5.86 30.52
N GLU A 31 -3.13 6.22 31.72
CA GLU A 31 -3.42 7.61 32.08
C GLU A 31 -2.20 8.53 31.83
N ASN A 32 -1.02 8.12 32.32
CA ASN A 32 0.22 8.87 32.07
C ASN A 32 0.58 9.00 30.61
N ILE A 33 0.33 7.97 29.77
CA ILE A 33 0.57 8.03 28.31
C ILE A 33 -0.38 9.04 27.66
N ILE A 34 -1.63 9.10 28.10
CA ILE A 34 -2.64 10.01 27.51
C ILE A 34 -2.41 11.44 27.98
N GLU A 35 -2.16 11.67 29.27
CA GLU A 35 -2.10 13.01 29.87
C GLU A 35 -0.79 13.76 29.64
N ASN A 36 0.32 13.06 29.43
CA ASN A 36 1.64 13.69 29.36
C ASN A 36 2.05 14.15 27.95
N CYS A 37 1.16 14.06 26.97
CA CYS A 37 1.45 14.48 25.61
C CYS A 37 0.21 15.08 24.96
N ASP A 38 0.23 16.35 24.62
CA ASP A 38 -0.81 16.97 23.83
C ASP A 38 -0.67 16.64 22.33
N ASP A 39 -1.72 16.87 21.55
CA ASP A 39 -1.74 16.54 20.12
C ASP A 39 -0.65 17.25 19.31
N SER A 40 -0.24 18.45 19.75
CA SER A 40 0.82 19.21 19.07
C SER A 40 2.20 18.59 19.22
N GLN A 41 2.43 17.81 20.26
CA GLN A 41 3.71 17.20 20.60
C GLN A 41 3.77 15.71 20.25
N CYS A 42 2.65 14.98 20.36
CA CYS A 42 2.61 13.52 20.21
C CYS A 42 1.86 13.04 18.97
N PHE A 43 1.24 13.94 18.22
CA PHE A 43 0.61 13.64 16.93
C PHE A 43 -0.43 12.52 17.01
N THR A 44 -1.39 12.64 17.94
CA THR A 44 -2.49 11.67 18.04
C THR A 44 -3.44 11.77 16.83
N HIS A 45 -4.03 10.65 16.43
CA HIS A 45 -5.02 10.55 15.36
C HIS A 45 -6.34 10.00 15.91
N VAL A 46 -6.92 10.73 16.86
CA VAL A 46 -8.17 10.37 17.52
C VAL A 46 -9.29 11.25 16.95
N ASP A 47 -10.46 10.66 16.72
CA ASP A 47 -11.65 11.30 16.13
C ASP A 47 -11.52 11.80 14.68
N TYR A 48 -10.53 11.31 13.94
CA TYR A 48 -10.39 11.55 12.50
C TYR A 48 -10.79 10.34 11.68
N GLU A 49 -11.10 10.56 10.40
CA GLU A 49 -11.29 9.46 9.43
C GLU A 49 -10.03 8.59 9.36
N PRO A 50 -10.20 7.26 9.23
CA PRO A 50 -9.06 6.35 9.13
C PRO A 50 -8.16 6.72 7.95
N ILE A 51 -6.86 6.81 8.20
CA ILE A 51 -5.87 6.87 7.12
C ILE A 51 -5.79 5.48 6.47
N PRO A 52 -5.53 5.38 5.14
CA PRO A 52 -5.37 4.09 4.49
C PRO A 52 -4.35 3.23 5.22
N SER A 53 -4.74 2.04 5.62
CA SER A 53 -3.79 1.08 6.16
C SER A 53 -2.89 0.58 5.03
N GLU A 54 -1.67 0.17 5.38
CA GLU A 54 -0.74 -0.44 4.41
C GLU A 54 -1.41 -1.62 3.66
N GLY A 55 -2.23 -2.42 4.33
CA GLY A 55 -2.96 -3.53 3.70
C GLY A 55 -3.86 -3.08 2.55
N TYR A 56 -4.65 -2.03 2.74
CA TYR A 56 -5.50 -1.48 1.66
C TYR A 56 -4.68 -0.96 0.48
N VAL A 57 -3.54 -0.30 0.76
CA VAL A 57 -2.65 0.19 -0.30
C VAL A 57 -2.05 -0.96 -1.10
N VAL A 58 -1.64 -2.03 -0.43
CA VAL A 58 -1.14 -3.26 -1.08
C VAL A 58 -2.21 -3.89 -1.97
N ASP A 59 -3.45 -3.96 -1.50
CA ASP A 59 -4.57 -4.50 -2.27
C ASP A 59 -4.86 -3.66 -3.52
N ILE A 60 -4.84 -2.33 -3.42
CA ILE A 60 -4.95 -1.41 -4.57
C ILE A 60 -3.83 -1.66 -5.58
N ILE A 61 -2.57 -1.73 -5.13
CA ILE A 61 -1.42 -2.00 -5.99
C ILE A 61 -1.55 -3.35 -6.69
N ASN A 62 -1.94 -4.39 -5.98
CA ASN A 62 -2.14 -5.72 -6.55
C ASN A 62 -3.25 -5.72 -7.59
N LYS A 63 -4.37 -5.08 -7.31
CA LYS A 63 -5.49 -4.96 -8.23
C LYS A 63 -5.12 -4.16 -9.50
N LEU A 64 -4.32 -3.11 -9.35
CA LEU A 64 -3.75 -2.36 -10.47
C LEU A 64 -2.86 -3.25 -11.36
N ARG A 65 -1.98 -4.05 -10.76
CA ARG A 65 -1.10 -4.95 -11.50
C ARG A 65 -1.87 -6.00 -12.30
N GLU A 66 -2.97 -6.54 -11.77
CA GLU A 66 -3.85 -7.46 -12.50
C GLU A 66 -4.46 -6.81 -13.76
N ILE A 67 -4.82 -5.53 -13.68
CA ILE A 67 -5.42 -4.79 -14.80
C ILE A 67 -4.35 -4.33 -15.80
N LEU A 68 -3.20 -3.86 -15.31
CA LEU A 68 -2.10 -3.39 -16.15
C LEU A 68 -1.42 -4.53 -16.92
N PHE A 69 -1.31 -5.71 -16.30
CA PHE A 69 -0.67 -6.90 -16.85
C PHE A 69 -1.60 -8.12 -16.76
N PRO A 70 -2.66 -8.20 -17.59
CA PRO A 70 -3.64 -9.28 -17.52
C PRO A 70 -3.00 -10.66 -17.69
N GLY A 71 -3.32 -11.57 -16.78
CA GLY A 71 -2.80 -12.94 -16.78
C GLY A 71 -1.48 -13.14 -16.04
N TYR A 72 -0.75 -12.07 -15.69
CA TYR A 72 0.52 -12.18 -14.97
C TYR A 72 0.35 -12.39 -13.46
N PHE A 73 -0.57 -11.68 -12.82
CA PHE A 73 -0.69 -11.63 -11.35
C PHE A 73 -2.00 -12.22 -10.82
N THR A 74 -2.75 -12.91 -11.67
CA THR A 74 -3.99 -13.60 -11.30
C THR A 74 -3.72 -15.06 -10.95
N ARG A 75 -4.48 -15.59 -9.98
CA ARG A 75 -4.42 -17.03 -9.63
C ARG A 75 -5.11 -17.91 -10.65
N GLU A 76 -6.10 -17.37 -11.35
CA GLU A 76 -6.89 -18.08 -12.35
C GLU A 76 -6.31 -17.87 -13.74
N LYS A 77 -6.45 -18.89 -14.58
CA LYS A 77 -6.05 -18.77 -15.97
C LYS A 77 -7.01 -17.83 -16.70
N ILE A 78 -6.46 -16.78 -17.29
CA ILE A 78 -7.21 -15.89 -18.17
C ILE A 78 -7.04 -16.38 -19.62
N ASP A 79 -8.15 -16.50 -20.32
CA ASP A 79 -8.22 -16.80 -21.75
C ASP A 79 -8.98 -15.69 -22.49
N PRO A 80 -8.96 -15.66 -23.85
CA PRO A 80 -9.64 -14.62 -24.62
C PRO A 80 -11.15 -14.53 -24.39
N ILE A 81 -11.79 -15.62 -23.95
CA ILE A 81 -13.25 -15.68 -23.74
C ILE A 81 -13.62 -15.00 -22.43
N ASN A 82 -12.86 -15.27 -21.37
CA ASN A 82 -13.14 -14.73 -20.03
C ASN A 82 -12.42 -13.40 -19.73
N LEU A 83 -11.50 -12.95 -20.59
CA LEU A 83 -10.68 -11.75 -20.38
C LEU A 83 -11.54 -10.52 -20.06
N LYS A 84 -12.58 -10.26 -20.88
CA LYS A 84 -13.44 -9.07 -20.69
C LYS A 84 -14.17 -9.10 -19.35
N TYR A 85 -14.61 -10.29 -18.92
CA TYR A 85 -15.28 -10.46 -17.64
C TYR A 85 -14.31 -10.22 -16.47
N ASN A 86 -13.13 -10.84 -16.51
CA ASN A 86 -12.12 -10.70 -15.47
C ASN A 86 -11.64 -9.24 -15.31
N ILE A 87 -11.34 -8.57 -16.44
CA ILE A 87 -10.95 -7.15 -16.41
C ILE A 87 -12.11 -6.30 -15.88
N GLY A 88 -13.36 -6.54 -16.30
CA GLY A 88 -14.53 -5.80 -15.82
C GLY A 88 -14.71 -5.92 -14.31
N GLN A 89 -14.56 -7.13 -13.76
CA GLN A 89 -14.62 -7.36 -12.32
C GLN A 89 -13.49 -6.64 -11.57
N SER A 90 -12.25 -6.76 -12.06
CA SER A 90 -11.10 -6.11 -11.43
C SER A 90 -11.21 -4.58 -11.47
N VAL A 91 -11.72 -4.01 -12.56
CA VAL A 91 -11.96 -2.56 -12.68
C VAL A 91 -13.04 -2.09 -11.71
N SER A 92 -14.15 -2.85 -11.57
CA SER A 92 -15.21 -2.50 -10.61
C SER A 92 -14.70 -2.52 -9.18
N VAL A 93 -13.98 -3.56 -8.79
CA VAL A 93 -13.37 -3.66 -7.45
C VAL A 93 -12.38 -2.53 -7.21
N LEU A 94 -11.53 -2.21 -8.19
CA LEU A 94 -10.57 -1.11 -8.06
C LEU A 94 -11.26 0.24 -7.93
N PHE A 95 -12.38 0.46 -8.66
CA PHE A 95 -13.18 1.67 -8.53
C PHE A 95 -13.69 1.86 -7.10
N ASP A 96 -14.28 0.81 -6.52
CA ASP A 96 -14.83 0.86 -5.17
C ASP A 96 -13.71 1.14 -4.14
N MET A 97 -12.58 0.43 -4.24
CA MET A 97 -11.42 0.63 -3.36
C MET A 97 -10.84 2.05 -3.45
N LEU A 98 -10.65 2.56 -4.66
CA LEU A 98 -10.12 3.92 -4.86
C LEU A 98 -11.11 4.98 -4.40
N SER A 99 -12.39 4.86 -4.73
CA SER A 99 -13.43 5.79 -4.30
C SER A 99 -13.48 5.92 -2.78
N GLU A 100 -13.47 4.80 -2.08
CA GLU A 100 -13.45 4.76 -0.61
C GLU A 100 -12.19 5.43 -0.04
N GLN A 101 -11.02 5.01 -0.49
CA GLN A 101 -9.75 5.50 0.08
C GLN A 101 -9.49 6.98 -0.26
N ILE A 102 -9.83 7.43 -1.47
CA ILE A 102 -9.73 8.85 -1.83
C ILE A 102 -10.67 9.69 -0.99
N THR A 103 -11.93 9.25 -0.81
CA THR A 103 -12.92 9.93 0.03
C THR A 103 -12.44 10.06 1.48
N HIS A 104 -11.91 8.99 2.07
CA HIS A 104 -11.38 9.00 3.43
C HIS A 104 -10.22 9.98 3.57
N ASN A 105 -9.27 9.97 2.65
CA ASN A 105 -8.14 10.91 2.68
C ASN A 105 -8.57 12.37 2.55
N MET A 106 -9.54 12.65 1.67
CA MET A 106 -10.07 14.01 1.51
C MET A 106 -10.84 14.48 2.76
N ARG A 107 -11.64 13.60 3.36
CA ARG A 107 -12.34 13.91 4.62
C ARG A 107 -11.35 14.14 5.76
N HIS A 108 -10.32 13.30 5.87
CA HIS A 108 -9.26 13.49 6.85
C HIS A 108 -8.64 14.89 6.74
N ASP A 109 -8.26 15.33 5.53
CA ASP A 109 -7.70 16.66 5.32
C ASP A 109 -8.69 17.78 5.63
N CYS A 110 -9.95 17.62 5.25
CA CYS A 110 -10.99 18.59 5.56
C CYS A 110 -11.15 18.79 7.08
N PHE A 111 -11.17 17.71 7.84
CA PHE A 111 -11.27 17.79 9.31
C PHE A 111 -9.98 18.29 9.95
N ARG A 112 -8.82 17.76 9.53
CA ARG A 112 -7.52 18.08 10.15
C ARG A 112 -7.13 19.54 9.98
N TYR A 113 -7.47 20.13 8.83
CA TYR A 113 -7.05 21.50 8.48
C TYR A 113 -8.20 22.49 8.41
N ASP A 114 -9.39 22.14 8.96
CA ASP A 114 -10.58 22.98 8.97
C ASP A 114 -10.91 23.56 7.57
N LEU A 115 -10.85 22.69 6.56
CA LEU A 115 -11.11 23.08 5.19
C LEU A 115 -12.63 23.09 4.91
N PRO A 116 -13.11 23.95 3.97
CA PRO A 116 -14.51 23.96 3.61
C PRO A 116 -14.92 22.62 3.01
N CYS A 117 -16.18 22.20 3.25
CA CYS A 117 -16.73 20.97 2.71
C CYS A 117 -16.60 20.95 1.16
N ARG A 118 -16.07 19.86 0.62
CA ARG A 118 -15.79 19.67 -0.80
C ARG A 118 -16.63 18.56 -1.44
N GLU A 119 -17.71 18.13 -0.80
CA GLU A 119 -18.48 16.97 -1.30
C GLU A 119 -17.56 15.76 -1.53
N CYS A 120 -16.75 15.43 -0.51
CA CYS A 120 -15.63 14.49 -0.62
C CYS A 120 -15.99 13.15 -1.26
N GLU A 121 -17.23 12.68 -1.08
CA GLU A 121 -17.68 11.41 -1.66
C GLU A 121 -17.85 11.50 -3.18
N GLU A 122 -18.51 12.56 -3.67
CA GLU A 122 -18.67 12.78 -5.12
C GLU A 122 -17.31 13.02 -5.80
N GLN A 123 -16.46 13.82 -5.18
CA GLN A 123 -15.12 14.06 -5.70
C GLN A 123 -14.25 12.80 -5.66
N GLY A 124 -14.35 11.99 -4.61
CA GLY A 124 -13.62 10.72 -4.51
C GLY A 124 -13.99 9.75 -5.63
N GLN A 125 -15.30 9.60 -5.90
CA GLN A 125 -15.79 8.78 -7.00
C GLN A 125 -15.36 9.31 -8.37
N LYS A 126 -15.44 10.63 -8.56
CA LYS A 126 -15.00 11.27 -9.80
C LYS A 126 -13.51 11.06 -10.06
N ILE A 127 -12.66 11.28 -9.06
CA ILE A 127 -11.21 11.07 -9.19
C ILE A 127 -10.89 9.61 -9.46
N ALA A 128 -11.59 8.67 -8.80
CA ALA A 128 -11.44 7.25 -9.07
C ALA A 128 -11.77 6.91 -10.53
N LEU A 129 -12.85 7.47 -11.08
CA LEU A 129 -13.23 7.28 -12.48
C LEU A 129 -12.17 7.87 -13.42
N ASP A 130 -11.75 9.14 -13.21
CA ASP A 130 -10.73 9.82 -14.01
C ASP A 130 -9.39 9.04 -13.98
N PHE A 131 -9.08 8.43 -12.84
CA PHE A 131 -7.91 7.55 -12.72
C PHE A 131 -8.06 6.28 -13.57
N LEU A 132 -9.20 5.60 -13.51
CA LEU A 132 -9.47 4.41 -14.33
C LEU A 132 -9.40 4.72 -15.82
N GLU A 133 -9.89 5.88 -16.26
CA GLU A 133 -9.79 6.35 -17.64
C GLU A 133 -8.31 6.56 -18.07
N SER A 134 -7.41 6.82 -17.13
CA SER A 134 -5.98 6.97 -17.39
C SER A 134 -5.22 5.64 -17.54
N ILE A 135 -5.78 4.52 -17.10
CA ILE A 135 -5.12 3.19 -17.12
C ILE A 135 -4.59 2.81 -18.51
N PRO A 136 -5.32 2.99 -19.61
CA PRO A 136 -4.80 2.68 -20.94
C PRO A 136 -3.51 3.45 -21.29
N SER A 137 -3.40 4.70 -20.86
CA SER A 137 -2.19 5.51 -21.05
C SER A 137 -1.03 5.00 -20.20
N ILE A 138 -1.28 4.74 -18.91
CA ILE A 138 -0.29 4.16 -17.99
C ILE A 138 0.25 2.85 -18.57
N ARG A 139 -0.63 1.98 -19.07
CA ARG A 139 -0.26 0.69 -19.66
C ARG A 139 0.62 0.85 -20.90
N LYS A 140 0.33 1.83 -21.77
CA LYS A 140 1.18 2.13 -22.94
C LYS A 140 2.58 2.56 -22.52
N THR A 141 2.69 3.44 -21.54
CA THR A 141 3.99 3.91 -21.05
C THR A 141 4.77 2.76 -20.41
N LEU A 142 4.14 1.94 -19.56
CA LEU A 142 4.78 0.75 -18.98
C LEU A 142 5.28 -0.23 -20.05
N ALA A 143 4.56 -0.39 -21.16
CA ALA A 143 5.03 -1.23 -22.26
C ALA A 143 6.29 -0.67 -22.95
N THR A 144 6.51 0.65 -22.94
CA THR A 144 7.77 1.25 -23.43
C THR A 144 8.91 1.01 -22.43
N ASP A 145 8.62 1.05 -21.12
CA ASP A 145 9.61 0.76 -20.09
C ASP A 145 10.07 -0.70 -20.15
N VAL A 146 9.13 -1.65 -20.25
CA VAL A 146 9.46 -3.08 -20.40
C VAL A 146 10.35 -3.34 -21.63
N ARG A 147 10.05 -2.70 -22.76
CA ARG A 147 10.90 -2.83 -23.97
C ARG A 147 12.27 -2.23 -23.77
N ALA A 148 12.35 -1.05 -23.16
CA ALA A 148 13.63 -0.39 -22.90
C ALA A 148 14.52 -1.22 -21.96
N ILE A 149 13.94 -1.87 -20.94
CA ILE A 149 14.67 -2.78 -20.06
C ILE A 149 15.18 -3.98 -20.87
N TYR A 150 14.32 -4.60 -21.69
CA TYR A 150 14.70 -5.75 -22.51
C TYR A 150 15.82 -5.45 -23.51
N ASP A 151 15.74 -4.29 -24.15
CA ASP A 151 16.72 -3.84 -25.15
C ASP A 151 18.05 -3.41 -24.49
N GLY A 152 18.01 -2.92 -23.26
CA GLY A 152 19.16 -2.39 -22.53
C GLY A 152 19.88 -3.38 -21.62
N ASP A 153 19.22 -4.44 -21.17
CA ASP A 153 19.77 -5.43 -20.26
C ASP A 153 20.10 -6.76 -20.98
N PRO A 154 21.38 -7.05 -21.24
CA PRO A 154 21.78 -8.32 -21.88
C PRO A 154 21.41 -9.59 -21.08
N ALA A 155 21.13 -9.46 -19.78
CA ALA A 155 20.72 -10.58 -18.93
C ALA A 155 19.22 -10.89 -19.01
N ALA A 156 18.40 -9.98 -19.54
CA ALA A 156 16.96 -10.17 -19.65
C ALA A 156 16.62 -11.22 -20.72
N ASN A 157 16.02 -12.34 -20.30
CA ASN A 157 15.70 -13.44 -21.21
C ASN A 157 14.32 -13.26 -21.90
N SER A 158 13.39 -12.53 -21.26
CA SER A 158 12.05 -12.33 -21.77
C SER A 158 11.36 -11.12 -21.13
N TYR A 159 10.31 -10.62 -21.80
CA TYR A 159 9.41 -9.62 -21.20
C TYR A 159 8.71 -10.15 -19.94
N ASP A 160 8.38 -11.43 -19.91
CA ASP A 160 7.75 -12.07 -18.77
C ASP A 160 8.65 -12.01 -17.53
N GLU A 161 9.95 -12.30 -17.68
CA GLU A 161 10.94 -12.21 -16.61
C GLU A 161 11.00 -10.78 -16.05
N ILE A 162 11.03 -9.77 -16.90
CA ILE A 162 11.05 -8.36 -16.51
C ILE A 162 9.79 -7.99 -15.70
N ILE A 163 8.60 -8.36 -16.20
CA ILE A 163 7.33 -8.02 -15.58
C ILE A 163 7.18 -8.73 -14.21
N PHE A 164 7.61 -10.01 -14.12
CA PHE A 164 7.46 -10.78 -12.88
C PHE A 164 8.51 -10.47 -11.82
N SER A 165 9.77 -10.22 -12.20
CA SER A 165 10.88 -10.33 -11.27
C SER A 165 11.72 -9.06 -11.08
N TYR A 166 11.67 -8.10 -12.00
CA TYR A 166 12.53 -6.91 -11.89
C TYR A 166 11.98 -5.91 -10.87
N PRO A 167 12.74 -5.58 -9.80
CA PRO A 167 12.32 -4.60 -8.80
C PRO A 167 12.06 -3.22 -9.42
N GLY A 168 12.89 -2.80 -10.39
CA GLY A 168 12.72 -1.55 -11.12
C GLY A 168 11.36 -1.47 -11.83
N MET A 169 10.91 -2.59 -12.43
CA MET A 169 9.60 -2.64 -13.10
C MET A 169 8.44 -2.52 -12.11
N PHE A 170 8.56 -3.12 -10.93
CA PHE A 170 7.57 -2.95 -9.86
C PHE A 170 7.53 -1.50 -9.37
N ALA A 171 8.68 -0.91 -9.07
CA ALA A 171 8.78 0.48 -8.62
C ALA A 171 8.19 1.47 -9.64
N LEU A 172 8.49 1.29 -10.93
CA LEU A 172 7.92 2.09 -12.02
C LEU A 172 6.40 1.91 -12.15
N THR A 173 5.90 0.69 -12.03
CA THR A 173 4.47 0.40 -12.09
C THR A 173 3.72 1.16 -10.99
N VAL A 174 4.21 1.09 -9.76
CA VAL A 174 3.61 1.80 -8.63
C VAL A 174 3.76 3.30 -8.79
N HIS A 175 4.94 3.79 -9.17
CA HIS A 175 5.19 5.22 -9.37
C HIS A 175 4.25 5.82 -10.42
N ARG A 176 4.07 5.21 -11.60
CA ARG A 176 3.22 5.74 -12.65
C ARG A 176 1.76 5.88 -12.22
N ALA A 177 1.25 4.90 -11.44
CA ALA A 177 -0.08 4.97 -10.85
C ALA A 177 -0.15 6.05 -9.76
N ALA A 178 0.80 6.06 -8.82
CA ALA A 178 0.87 7.05 -7.75
C ALA A 178 1.03 8.48 -8.28
N HIS A 179 1.85 8.68 -9.30
CA HIS A 179 2.02 9.97 -9.99
C HIS A 179 0.70 10.49 -10.56
N LYS A 180 -0.13 9.61 -11.14
CA LYS A 180 -1.44 10.01 -11.67
C LYS A 180 -2.38 10.48 -10.55
N LEU A 181 -2.44 9.75 -9.44
CA LEU A 181 -3.21 10.15 -8.25
C LEU A 181 -2.67 11.46 -7.65
N PHE A 182 -1.34 11.63 -7.62
CA PHE A 182 -0.70 12.86 -7.18
C PHE A 182 -1.09 14.07 -8.06
N LYS A 183 -1.16 13.90 -9.38
CA LYS A 183 -1.65 14.94 -10.31
C LYS A 183 -3.12 15.30 -10.08
N PHE A 184 -3.93 14.35 -9.63
CA PHE A 184 -5.31 14.60 -9.19
C PHE A 184 -5.40 15.20 -7.78
N GLN A 185 -4.26 15.52 -7.16
CA GLN A 185 -4.19 16.12 -5.82
C GLN A 185 -4.80 15.24 -4.71
N VAL A 186 -4.74 13.92 -4.88
CA VAL A 186 -5.15 12.97 -3.83
C VAL A 186 -4.13 13.06 -2.67
N PRO A 187 -4.58 13.35 -1.44
CA PRO A 187 -3.67 13.43 -0.31
C PRO A 187 -3.20 12.03 0.12
N LEU A 188 -2.06 11.94 0.75
CA LEU A 188 -1.46 10.76 1.41
C LEU A 188 -1.30 9.50 0.53
N LEU A 189 -2.37 9.00 -0.09
CA LEU A 189 -2.39 7.72 -0.83
C LEU A 189 -1.23 7.58 -1.83
N PRO A 190 -0.92 8.56 -2.70
CA PRO A 190 0.21 8.44 -3.63
C PRO A 190 1.55 8.23 -2.92
N ARG A 191 1.74 8.92 -1.79
CA ARG A 191 2.99 8.80 -1.01
C ARG A 191 3.09 7.42 -0.34
N ILE A 192 2.01 6.94 0.26
CA ILE A 192 2.00 5.61 0.88
C ILE A 192 2.28 4.51 -0.17
N MET A 193 1.73 4.64 -1.38
CA MET A 193 2.02 3.72 -2.49
C MET A 193 3.51 3.68 -2.85
N THR A 194 4.16 4.84 -2.98
CA THR A 194 5.59 4.89 -3.34
C THR A 194 6.49 4.44 -2.19
N GLU A 195 6.13 4.71 -0.93
CA GLU A 195 6.85 4.17 0.24
C GLU A 195 6.76 2.64 0.32
N HIS A 196 5.58 2.09 0.01
CA HIS A 196 5.45 0.63 -0.08
C HIS A 196 6.37 0.04 -1.16
N ALA A 197 6.40 0.64 -2.35
CA ALA A 197 7.31 0.20 -3.41
C ALA A 197 8.78 0.33 -2.99
N HIS A 198 9.16 1.43 -2.35
CA HIS A 198 10.50 1.64 -1.79
C HIS A 198 10.87 0.56 -0.78
N SER A 199 9.97 0.23 0.14
CA SER A 199 10.22 -0.81 1.18
C SER A 199 10.54 -2.19 0.58
N LEU A 200 9.95 -2.52 -0.57
CA LEU A 200 10.15 -3.81 -1.25
C LEU A 200 11.33 -3.83 -2.21
N THR A 201 11.70 -2.69 -2.79
CA THR A 201 12.65 -2.63 -3.89
C THR A 201 13.95 -1.90 -3.56
N GLY A 202 13.98 -1.10 -2.49
CA GLY A 202 15.05 -0.14 -2.22
C GLY A 202 15.01 1.11 -3.11
N ILE A 203 14.09 1.18 -4.08
CA ILE A 203 13.99 2.26 -5.06
C ILE A 203 13.01 3.33 -4.55
N ASP A 204 13.52 4.50 -4.18
CA ASP A 204 12.72 5.64 -3.72
C ASP A 204 12.42 6.59 -4.88
N ILE A 205 11.14 6.69 -5.27
CA ILE A 205 10.66 7.62 -6.29
C ILE A 205 9.50 8.43 -5.70
N HIS A 206 9.71 9.74 -5.55
CA HIS A 206 8.65 10.63 -5.11
C HIS A 206 7.47 10.62 -6.11
N PRO A 207 6.19 10.57 -5.68
CA PRO A 207 5.04 10.52 -6.61
C PRO A 207 4.93 11.75 -7.52
N GLY A 208 5.52 12.88 -7.14
CA GLY A 208 5.61 14.08 -7.97
C GLY A 208 6.73 14.08 -9.02
N ALA A 209 7.59 13.06 -9.07
CA ALA A 209 8.66 13.00 -10.07
C ALA A 209 8.09 12.84 -11.50
N GLU A 210 8.62 13.62 -12.44
CA GLU A 210 8.24 13.56 -13.84
C GLU A 210 9.15 12.57 -14.58
N ILE A 211 8.63 11.40 -14.90
CA ILE A 211 9.37 10.33 -15.58
C ILE A 211 8.74 10.07 -16.96
N GLY A 212 9.54 10.25 -18.01
CA GLY A 212 9.14 10.02 -19.41
C GLY A 212 8.91 8.54 -19.75
N GLU A 213 8.75 8.26 -21.02
CA GLU A 213 8.64 6.92 -21.58
C GLU A 213 10.02 6.25 -21.68
N SER A 214 10.04 4.90 -21.79
CA SER A 214 11.27 4.12 -21.99
C SER A 214 12.29 4.31 -20.87
N PHE A 215 11.83 4.43 -19.64
CA PHE A 215 12.68 4.62 -18.48
C PHE A 215 13.15 3.29 -17.93
N VAL A 216 14.43 3.20 -17.60
CA VAL A 216 15.08 1.99 -17.06
C VAL A 216 15.71 2.27 -15.72
N ILE A 217 15.50 1.36 -14.77
CA ILE A 217 16.24 1.30 -13.50
C ILE A 217 17.03 0.00 -13.52
N ASP A 218 18.34 0.11 -13.66
CA ASP A 218 19.22 -1.05 -13.82
C ASP A 218 19.43 -1.78 -12.47
N HIS A 219 19.78 -1.03 -11.45
CA HIS A 219 19.88 -1.53 -10.07
C HIS A 219 19.29 -0.49 -9.12
N GLY A 220 18.58 -0.95 -8.05
CA GLY A 220 17.99 -0.07 -7.03
C GLY A 220 18.93 0.19 -5.87
#